data_04840efee2e3d16d5f061f16bcbd947a
#
_entry.id   04840efee2e3d16d5f061f16bcbd947a
#
_cell.length_a   1.000
_cell.length_b   1.000
_cell.length_c   1.000
_cell.angle_alpha   90.00
_cell.angle_beta   90.00
_cell.angle_gamma   90.00
#
_symmetry.space_group_name_H-M   'P 1'
#
loop_
_entity.id
_entity.type
_entity.pdbx_description
1 polymer ?
#
loop_
_entity_poly.entity_id
_entity_poly.type
_entity_poly.pdbx_seq_one_letter_code
_entity_poly.pdbx_strand_id
1 'polypeptide(L)'
;MKSKLDKALSLVALGVLGVLNSAHAAPVYEIDNIENYELKGTLKDTRNGYALGVNANDELVGISKGKKKLSSSDVEGGVIDVADGIAPEETITYSIDKPIIANNFAFVAKHNDASKPWLPTFDSINGTTDPSNTEVINSVDTFYYGINDAGIKVGSMTAPEKKTENKSTANVADNYWYYRDYEFRGVAKAGSTEIPLVPPYTLFVNADKTKTVELGGWSAATAINNNNLVAGYASIDISKYGSDRVNYCLGTENTLLVDVCVQREQYPNSTGTRNIQYQTRAYVWQIDNDTATGTALPLGLTPKADNTLTFTAQALGLNDNGVVAGRSHVYRNNDTDKLRQDAAYWAKDTEGNYQYHWVPMGDSISSSIAYDINNSGILVGSYRSYIQGYLRDKFFVFDTNTPDVAYVTPNDFGSTTTDLSSKPKDINNKGQVVGYVETTYDKEKPRPKAGFLYEKSTGEFNNLNKLLTCESKGYEKASDGSWARHQVEVRDGSGKTFTYNADIIVVEGTSINEEGTIVGTAFIRKPSLQLDSAGNIIVGENGEALFELNGNGDPVTAYIPGMVVLKPITNGEACTVEDNSDTGNFERSGAATLAWLFALPLVWFRRRIR
;
A
#
# COMPACT_ATOMS: atom_id res chain seq x y z
N MET A 1 -60.75 0.13 37.69
CA MET A 1 -59.81 0.94 36.86
C MET A 1 -58.33 0.85 37.27
N LYS A 2 -57.96 0.56 38.52
CA LYS A 2 -56.55 0.44 38.96
C LYS A 2 -55.78 -0.76 38.35
N SER A 3 -56.43 -1.91 38.10
CA SER A 3 -55.74 -3.11 37.62
C SER A 3 -55.31 -3.07 36.13
N LYS A 4 -55.85 -2.17 35.31
CA LYS A 4 -55.45 -2.00 33.91
C LYS A 4 -54.28 -1.02 33.74
N LEU A 5 -54.10 -0.11 34.69
CA LEU A 5 -53.01 0.84 34.68
C LEU A 5 -51.66 0.18 35.06
N ASP A 6 -51.73 -0.72 36.06
CA ASP A 6 -50.53 -1.46 36.52
C ASP A 6 -49.98 -2.43 35.47
N LYS A 7 -50.86 -3.01 34.63
CA LYS A 7 -50.42 -3.88 33.51
C LYS A 7 -49.85 -3.09 32.32
N ALA A 8 -50.33 -1.86 32.10
CA ALA A 8 -49.79 -0.98 31.05
C ALA A 8 -48.42 -0.43 31.45
N LEU A 9 -48.24 -0.08 32.73
CA LEU A 9 -46.95 0.37 33.27
C LEU A 9 -45.91 -0.75 33.30
N SER A 10 -46.30 -1.99 33.59
CA SER A 10 -45.38 -3.13 33.53
C SER A 10 -44.96 -3.51 32.10
N LEU A 11 -45.83 -3.34 31.10
CA LEU A 11 -45.51 -3.56 29.70
C LEU A 11 -44.60 -2.44 29.11
N VAL A 12 -44.77 -1.20 29.57
CA VAL A 12 -43.89 -0.10 29.18
C VAL A 12 -42.53 -0.23 29.86
N ALA A 13 -42.45 -0.69 31.11
CA ALA A 13 -41.20 -0.93 31.80
C ALA A 13 -40.41 -2.14 31.19
N LEU A 14 -41.13 -3.17 30.74
CA LEU A 14 -40.49 -4.31 30.01
C LEU A 14 -40.11 -3.92 28.57
N GLY A 15 -40.82 -2.99 27.93
CA GLY A 15 -40.45 -2.47 26.60
C GLY A 15 -39.28 -1.49 26.63
N VAL A 16 -39.05 -0.79 27.73
CA VAL A 16 -37.93 0.12 27.92
C VAL A 16 -36.65 -0.63 28.36
N LEU A 17 -36.81 -1.78 29.06
CA LEU A 17 -35.67 -2.65 29.41
C LEU A 17 -35.19 -3.53 28.23
N GLY A 18 -35.95 -3.60 27.13
CA GLY A 18 -35.57 -4.37 25.91
C GLY A 18 -34.80 -3.56 24.86
N VAL A 19 -34.57 -2.24 25.08
CA VAL A 19 -33.79 -1.35 24.21
C VAL A 19 -32.70 -0.66 25.03
N LEU A 20 -32.06 -1.37 25.91
CA LEU A 20 -30.65 -1.08 26.20
C LEU A 20 -29.87 -1.65 25.02
N ASN A 21 -29.78 -0.88 23.94
CA ASN A 21 -28.64 -0.96 23.08
C ASN A 21 -27.44 -0.90 24.02
N SER A 22 -26.79 -2.03 24.28
CA SER A 22 -25.44 -2.00 24.79
C SER A 22 -24.68 -1.15 23.79
N ALA A 23 -24.41 0.10 24.15
CA ALA A 23 -23.40 0.88 23.48
C ALA A 23 -22.15 0.00 23.56
N HIS A 24 -21.84 -0.72 22.49
CA HIS A 24 -20.58 -1.45 22.40
C HIS A 24 -19.52 -0.35 22.39
N ALA A 25 -18.82 -0.23 23.51
CA ALA A 25 -17.64 0.60 23.54
C ALA A 25 -16.72 0.14 22.40
N ALA A 26 -16.15 1.09 21.66
CA ALA A 26 -15.18 0.76 20.63
C ALA A 26 -14.10 -0.18 21.21
N PRO A 27 -13.63 -1.18 20.44
CA PRO A 27 -12.62 -2.12 20.92
C PRO A 27 -11.34 -1.38 21.28
N VAL A 28 -10.67 -1.84 22.33
CA VAL A 28 -9.31 -1.36 22.71
C VAL A 28 -8.30 -2.31 22.09
N TYR A 29 -7.20 -1.76 21.61
CA TYR A 29 -6.14 -2.51 20.94
C TYR A 29 -4.81 -2.43 21.67
N GLU A 30 -4.06 -3.51 21.61
CA GLU A 30 -2.63 -3.55 21.91
C GLU A 30 -1.82 -3.78 20.63
N ILE A 31 -0.60 -3.26 20.59
CA ILE A 31 0.37 -3.54 19.53
C ILE A 31 1.14 -4.79 19.94
N ASP A 32 0.96 -5.88 19.18
CA ASP A 32 1.42 -7.23 19.53
C ASP A 32 2.80 -7.59 18.93
N ASN A 33 3.32 -6.82 17.99
CA ASN A 33 4.54 -7.16 17.27
C ASN A 33 5.78 -6.31 17.63
N ILE A 34 5.64 -5.33 18.50
CA ILE A 34 6.76 -4.46 18.87
C ILE A 34 7.23 -4.79 20.28
N GLU A 35 8.30 -5.61 20.37
CA GLU A 35 9.04 -5.78 21.60
C GLU A 35 10.20 -4.79 21.66
N ASN A 36 10.38 -4.19 22.84
CA ASN A 36 11.54 -3.35 23.18
C ASN A 36 11.87 -2.27 22.13
N TYR A 37 10.86 -1.78 21.40
CA TYR A 37 11.01 -0.72 20.38
C TYR A 37 12.13 -1.01 19.38
N GLU A 38 12.09 -2.18 18.80
CA GLU A 38 13.14 -2.75 17.98
C GLU A 38 13.71 -1.76 16.94
N LEU A 39 15.05 -1.63 16.90
CA LEU A 39 15.76 -0.70 16.02
C LEU A 39 15.89 -1.20 14.58
N LYS A 40 15.72 -2.48 14.36
CA LYS A 40 15.93 -3.11 13.06
C LYS A 40 14.74 -2.83 12.13
N GLY A 41 14.98 -2.89 10.83
CA GLY A 41 13.90 -2.91 9.85
C GLY A 41 13.07 -4.20 9.96
N THR A 42 11.94 -4.27 9.23
CA THR A 42 11.05 -5.44 9.24
C THR A 42 11.79 -6.71 8.82
N LEU A 43 12.62 -6.65 7.79
CA LEU A 43 13.62 -7.68 7.50
C LEU A 43 15.02 -7.13 7.82
N LYS A 44 15.95 -8.02 8.18
CA LYS A 44 17.33 -7.65 8.41
C LYS A 44 17.90 -6.94 7.18
N ASP A 45 18.66 -5.87 7.42
CA ASP A 45 19.29 -5.03 6.39
C ASP A 45 18.30 -4.33 5.44
N THR A 46 17.04 -4.19 5.85
CA THR A 46 16.04 -3.32 5.23
C THR A 46 15.68 -2.17 6.17
N ARG A 47 14.97 -1.16 5.67
CA ARG A 47 14.61 0.04 6.45
C ARG A 47 13.16 0.05 6.88
N ASN A 48 12.27 -0.17 5.92
CA ASN A 48 10.85 0.00 6.08
C ASN A 48 10.14 -1.33 5.91
N GLY A 49 9.00 -1.49 6.55
CA GLY A 49 8.15 -2.66 6.39
C GLY A 49 6.68 -2.30 6.45
N TYR A 50 5.91 -2.93 5.58
CA TYR A 50 4.50 -2.67 5.39
C TYR A 50 3.75 -3.99 5.44
N ALA A 51 2.88 -4.17 6.43
CA ALA A 51 1.95 -5.28 6.47
C ALA A 51 0.75 -4.96 5.56
N LEU A 52 0.37 -5.87 4.67
CA LEU A 52 -0.61 -5.62 3.63
C LEU A 52 -1.80 -6.57 3.64
N GLY A 53 -1.67 -7.75 4.23
CA GLY A 53 -2.76 -8.71 4.38
C GLY A 53 -2.60 -9.55 5.63
N VAL A 54 -3.71 -9.96 6.24
CA VAL A 54 -3.77 -10.85 7.40
C VAL A 54 -4.93 -11.84 7.22
N ASN A 55 -4.70 -13.11 7.57
CA ASN A 55 -5.72 -14.16 7.53
C ASN A 55 -6.31 -14.47 8.92
N ALA A 56 -7.30 -15.36 8.98
CA ALA A 56 -7.92 -15.79 10.24
C ALA A 56 -6.99 -16.63 11.14
N ASN A 57 -5.88 -17.14 10.61
CA ASN A 57 -4.90 -17.91 11.37
C ASN A 57 -3.78 -17.05 11.96
N ASP A 58 -3.96 -15.74 11.99
CA ASP A 58 -2.92 -14.81 12.43
C ASP A 58 -1.61 -14.96 11.64
N GLU A 59 -1.69 -15.20 10.34
CA GLU A 59 -0.56 -15.09 9.42
C GLU A 59 -0.71 -13.82 8.62
N LEU A 60 0.36 -13.05 8.49
CA LEU A 60 0.37 -11.81 7.72
C LEU A 60 1.42 -11.85 6.61
N VAL A 61 1.19 -11.03 5.61
CA VAL A 61 2.10 -10.83 4.49
C VAL A 61 2.34 -9.35 4.25
N GLY A 62 3.47 -9.06 3.62
CA GLY A 62 3.78 -7.67 3.29
C GLY A 62 5.07 -7.52 2.50
N ILE A 63 5.58 -6.29 2.52
CA ILE A 63 6.75 -5.86 1.76
C ILE A 63 7.72 -5.17 2.71
N SER A 64 8.99 -5.56 2.64
CA SER A 64 10.09 -4.86 3.30
C SER A 64 10.96 -4.18 2.25
N LYS A 65 11.35 -2.94 2.49
CA LYS A 65 12.00 -2.11 1.49
C LYS A 65 13.09 -1.21 2.06
N GLY A 66 13.89 -0.63 1.16
CA GLY A 66 14.81 0.45 1.47
C GLY A 66 16.08 -0.01 2.15
N LYS A 67 17.08 -0.40 1.40
CA LYS A 67 18.44 -0.60 1.93
C LYS A 67 19.21 0.69 2.11
N LYS A 68 18.90 1.75 1.35
CA LYS A 68 19.62 3.02 1.33
C LYS A 68 18.82 4.16 1.93
N LYS A 69 19.52 5.21 2.35
CA LYS A 69 18.88 6.46 2.77
C LYS A 69 18.11 7.06 1.60
N LEU A 70 16.90 7.52 1.91
CA LEU A 70 16.13 8.31 0.98
C LEU A 70 16.82 9.66 0.75
N SER A 71 17.02 10.02 -0.50
CA SER A 71 17.43 11.38 -0.88
C SER A 71 16.20 12.27 -1.07
N SER A 72 16.40 13.59 -1.08
CA SER A 72 15.30 14.53 -1.36
C SER A 72 14.69 14.38 -2.76
N SER A 73 15.42 13.76 -3.69
CA SER A 73 14.93 13.41 -5.04
C SER A 73 14.05 12.16 -5.05
N ASP A 74 14.01 11.41 -3.95
CA ASP A 74 13.19 10.20 -3.82
C ASP A 74 11.72 10.53 -3.48
N VAL A 75 11.43 11.81 -3.25
CA VAL A 75 10.11 12.33 -2.87
C VAL A 75 9.10 12.22 -4.02
N GLU A 76 9.54 12.23 -5.27
CA GLU A 76 8.65 12.34 -6.44
C GLU A 76 8.41 11.02 -7.19
N GLY A 77 9.09 9.93 -6.84
CA GLY A 77 9.03 8.67 -7.60
C GLY A 77 8.85 7.39 -6.80
N GLY A 78 8.65 7.47 -5.49
CA GLY A 78 8.50 6.30 -4.62
C GLY A 78 7.17 5.57 -4.82
N VAL A 79 7.16 4.28 -4.46
CA VAL A 79 5.95 3.42 -4.48
C VAL A 79 4.92 3.89 -3.45
N ILE A 80 5.36 4.66 -2.45
CA ILE A 80 4.50 5.27 -1.44
C ILE A 80 4.36 6.74 -1.79
N ASP A 81 3.13 7.14 -2.08
CA ASP A 81 2.79 8.52 -2.40
C ASP A 81 3.14 9.43 -1.22
N VAL A 82 3.93 10.48 -1.47
CA VAL A 82 4.24 11.52 -0.48
C VAL A 82 2.97 12.16 0.07
N ALA A 83 1.93 12.26 -0.76
CA ALA A 83 0.60 12.67 -0.33
C ALA A 83 0.04 11.75 0.78
N ASP A 84 0.55 10.54 0.89
CA ASP A 84 0.17 9.60 1.92
C ASP A 84 0.84 9.83 3.29
N GLY A 85 1.67 10.84 3.44
CA GLY A 85 2.32 11.15 4.72
C GLY A 85 3.45 10.19 5.11
N ILE A 86 3.65 9.11 4.36
CA ILE A 86 4.73 8.15 4.53
C ILE A 86 5.89 8.60 3.65
N ALA A 87 7.10 8.67 4.20
CA ALA A 87 8.27 9.08 3.44
C ALA A 87 8.44 8.18 2.22
N PRO A 88 8.63 8.74 1.02
CA PRO A 88 8.88 7.96 -0.19
C PRO A 88 10.17 7.17 -0.02
N GLU A 89 10.19 6.04 -0.64
CA GLU A 89 11.35 5.18 -0.66
C GLU A 89 12.31 5.58 -1.77
N GLU A 90 13.47 4.91 -1.77
CA GLU A 90 14.56 5.16 -2.70
C GLU A 90 14.05 5.26 -4.15
N THR A 91 14.42 6.33 -4.85
CA THR A 91 14.10 6.49 -6.27
C THR A 91 14.79 5.40 -7.07
N ILE A 92 13.99 4.59 -7.74
CA ILE A 92 14.50 3.62 -8.69
C ILE A 92 14.95 4.40 -9.93
N THR A 93 16.25 4.40 -10.18
CA THR A 93 16.77 4.95 -11.44
C THR A 93 16.61 3.90 -12.52
N TYR A 94 15.63 4.11 -13.39
CA TYR A 94 15.42 3.25 -14.55
C TYR A 94 16.45 3.57 -15.64
N SER A 95 17.39 2.65 -15.87
CA SER A 95 18.44 2.77 -16.89
C SER A 95 18.78 1.41 -17.46
N ILE A 96 18.94 1.35 -18.79
CA ILE A 96 19.48 0.15 -19.46
C ILE A 96 21.02 0.02 -19.31
N ASP A 97 21.70 1.08 -18.86
CA ASP A 97 23.16 1.13 -18.73
C ASP A 97 23.66 0.81 -17.32
N LYS A 98 22.76 0.45 -16.41
CA LYS A 98 23.10 0.13 -15.02
C LYS A 98 22.47 -1.19 -14.59
N PRO A 99 23.15 -1.97 -13.73
CA PRO A 99 22.56 -3.16 -13.14
C PRO A 99 21.23 -2.85 -12.46
N ILE A 100 20.27 -3.75 -12.60
CA ILE A 100 18.96 -3.67 -11.97
C ILE A 100 19.11 -4.16 -10.54
N ILE A 101 18.74 -3.33 -9.56
CA ILE A 101 18.84 -3.65 -8.13
C ILE A 101 17.44 -3.61 -7.54
N ALA A 102 17.03 -4.73 -6.95
CA ALA A 102 15.75 -4.84 -6.25
C ALA A 102 15.76 -4.02 -4.96
N ASN A 103 14.59 -3.44 -4.65
CA ASN A 103 14.35 -2.68 -3.43
C ASN A 103 13.13 -3.18 -2.65
N ASN A 104 12.42 -4.19 -3.14
CA ASN A 104 11.19 -4.72 -2.56
C ASN A 104 11.35 -6.22 -2.30
N PHE A 105 11.09 -6.63 -1.05
CA PHE A 105 11.27 -8.00 -0.59
C PHE A 105 10.01 -8.46 0.12
N ALA A 106 9.36 -9.47 -0.43
CA ALA A 106 8.18 -10.08 0.17
C ALA A 106 8.56 -10.78 1.49
N PHE A 107 7.70 -10.66 2.49
CA PHE A 107 7.86 -11.35 3.76
C PHE A 107 6.54 -11.94 4.25
N VAL A 108 6.66 -12.91 5.12
CA VAL A 108 5.57 -13.48 5.91
C VAL A 108 5.90 -13.31 7.39
N ALA A 109 4.89 -13.12 8.22
CA ALA A 109 5.06 -13.19 9.66
C ALA A 109 3.87 -13.93 10.27
N LYS A 110 4.12 -14.66 11.35
CA LYS A 110 3.08 -15.32 12.11
C LYS A 110 3.46 -15.40 13.57
N HIS A 111 2.45 -15.53 14.38
CA HIS A 111 2.57 -15.77 15.80
C HIS A 111 2.81 -17.26 16.05
N ASN A 112 4.08 -17.68 16.13
CA ASN A 112 4.43 -19.09 16.30
C ASN A 112 4.25 -19.61 17.74
N ASP A 113 4.18 -18.69 18.70
CA ASP A 113 4.05 -18.98 20.12
C ASP A 113 3.43 -17.75 20.79
N ALA A 114 2.37 -17.93 21.58
CA ALA A 114 1.69 -16.83 22.28
C ALA A 114 2.61 -15.99 23.21
N SER A 115 3.80 -16.48 23.47
CA SER A 115 4.83 -15.78 24.26
C SER A 115 5.91 -15.08 23.43
N LYS A 116 5.81 -15.11 22.10
CA LYS A 116 6.82 -14.52 21.21
C LYS A 116 6.17 -13.55 20.23
N PRO A 117 6.84 -12.42 19.92
CA PRO A 117 6.33 -11.44 18.97
C PRO A 117 6.27 -12.02 17.55
N TRP A 118 5.51 -11.37 16.72
CA TRP A 118 5.48 -11.62 15.29
C TRP A 118 6.85 -11.37 14.67
N LEU A 119 7.48 -12.43 14.15
CA LEU A 119 8.78 -12.33 13.52
C LEU A 119 8.61 -12.39 12.00
N PRO A 120 8.86 -11.28 11.29
CA PRO A 120 8.90 -11.28 9.84
C PRO A 120 10.02 -12.16 9.33
N THR A 121 9.69 -13.00 8.36
CA THR A 121 10.63 -13.92 7.70
C THR A 121 10.58 -13.65 6.20
N PHE A 122 11.75 -13.49 5.60
CA PHE A 122 11.87 -13.37 4.16
C PHE A 122 11.27 -14.60 3.45
N ASP A 123 10.47 -14.36 2.43
CA ASP A 123 9.91 -15.43 1.59
C ASP A 123 10.36 -15.24 0.14
N SER A 124 11.27 -16.10 -0.31
CA SER A 124 11.84 -16.04 -1.66
C SER A 124 10.77 -16.24 -2.72
N ILE A 125 10.77 -15.40 -3.74
CA ILE A 125 9.94 -15.53 -4.94
C ILE A 125 10.84 -15.31 -6.15
N ASN A 126 10.68 -16.13 -7.18
CA ASN A 126 11.39 -16.04 -8.46
C ASN A 126 12.93 -15.92 -8.30
N GLY A 127 13.46 -16.69 -7.35
CA GLY A 127 14.91 -16.78 -7.13
C GLY A 127 15.52 -15.63 -6.34
N THR A 128 14.72 -14.75 -5.70
CA THR A 128 15.28 -13.75 -4.78
C THR A 128 15.97 -14.42 -3.59
N THR A 129 17.05 -13.82 -3.13
CA THR A 129 17.77 -14.21 -1.91
C THR A 129 17.46 -13.25 -0.78
N ASP A 130 17.66 -13.69 0.46
CA ASP A 130 17.50 -12.88 1.64
C ASP A 130 18.28 -11.56 1.49
N PRO A 131 17.66 -10.39 1.72
CA PRO A 131 18.33 -9.09 1.61
C PRO A 131 19.54 -8.92 2.52
N SER A 132 19.66 -9.72 3.59
CA SER A 132 20.84 -9.73 4.46
C SER A 132 22.05 -10.48 3.86
N ASN A 133 21.86 -11.22 2.75
CA ASN A 133 22.97 -11.82 2.05
C ASN A 133 23.65 -10.79 1.12
N THR A 134 24.78 -10.25 1.58
CA THR A 134 25.53 -9.22 0.85
C THR A 134 26.35 -9.75 -0.32
N GLU A 135 26.49 -11.08 -0.46
CA GLU A 135 27.25 -11.70 -1.55
C GLU A 135 26.45 -11.73 -2.87
N VAL A 136 25.12 -11.60 -2.78
CA VAL A 136 24.23 -11.65 -3.94
C VAL A 136 23.49 -10.33 -4.11
N ILE A 137 23.58 -9.76 -5.31
CA ILE A 137 22.77 -8.60 -5.70
C ILE A 137 21.45 -9.13 -6.24
N ASN A 138 20.36 -8.86 -5.49
CA ASN A 138 19.02 -9.15 -5.96
C ASN A 138 18.63 -8.20 -7.09
N SER A 139 18.08 -8.75 -8.16
CA SER A 139 17.52 -7.99 -9.29
C SER A 139 16.00 -8.14 -9.39
N VAL A 140 15.38 -8.99 -8.58
CA VAL A 140 13.95 -9.30 -8.61
C VAL A 140 13.26 -8.61 -7.44
N ASP A 141 12.34 -7.68 -7.75
CA ASP A 141 11.43 -7.13 -6.78
C ASP A 141 10.27 -8.08 -6.55
N THR A 142 9.89 -8.27 -5.29
CA THR A 142 8.81 -9.17 -4.88
C THR A 142 7.85 -8.50 -3.92
N PHE A 143 6.55 -8.76 -4.10
CA PHE A 143 5.47 -8.11 -3.38
C PHE A 143 4.43 -9.15 -2.95
N TYR A 144 3.97 -9.10 -1.71
CA TYR A 144 2.73 -9.74 -1.29
C TYR A 144 1.69 -8.69 -0.93
N TYR A 145 0.46 -8.89 -1.42
CA TYR A 145 -0.67 -8.00 -1.17
C TYR A 145 -1.80 -8.67 -0.39
N GLY A 146 -1.93 -9.99 -0.47
CA GLY A 146 -2.99 -10.72 0.19
C GLY A 146 -2.61 -12.16 0.55
N ILE A 147 -3.34 -12.73 1.50
CA ILE A 147 -3.21 -14.10 1.97
C ILE A 147 -4.60 -14.61 2.37
N ASN A 148 -4.93 -15.87 2.03
CA ASN A 148 -6.16 -16.52 2.49
C ASN A 148 -5.94 -17.43 3.70
N ASP A 149 -7.01 -18.01 4.25
CA ASP A 149 -6.94 -18.87 5.44
C ASP A 149 -6.25 -20.22 5.18
N ALA A 150 -6.12 -20.63 3.93
CA ALA A 150 -5.30 -21.77 3.53
C ALA A 150 -3.79 -21.44 3.46
N GLY A 151 -3.39 -20.19 3.72
CA GLY A 151 -2.00 -19.72 3.66
C GLY A 151 -1.46 -19.52 2.24
N ILE A 152 -2.33 -19.45 1.23
CA ILE A 152 -1.94 -19.09 -0.14
C ILE A 152 -1.75 -17.57 -0.20
N LYS A 153 -0.55 -17.16 -0.58
CA LYS A 153 -0.13 -15.76 -0.68
C LYS A 153 -0.22 -15.32 -2.13
N VAL A 154 -0.63 -14.08 -2.35
CA VAL A 154 -0.70 -13.50 -3.70
C VAL A 154 -0.05 -12.12 -3.76
N GLY A 155 0.48 -11.81 -4.93
CA GLY A 155 1.17 -10.55 -5.13
C GLY A 155 1.77 -10.41 -6.53
N SER A 156 2.96 -9.85 -6.60
CA SER A 156 3.64 -9.60 -7.86
C SER A 156 5.14 -9.78 -7.74
N MET A 157 5.78 -9.97 -8.89
CA MET A 157 7.21 -10.11 -9.01
C MET A 157 7.70 -9.48 -10.32
N THR A 158 8.97 -9.12 -10.38
CA THR A 158 9.65 -8.78 -11.64
C THR A 158 10.44 -9.98 -12.15
N ALA A 159 10.81 -9.97 -13.44
CA ALA A 159 11.76 -10.95 -13.95
C ALA A 159 13.19 -10.68 -13.42
N PRO A 160 14.05 -11.70 -13.35
CA PRO A 160 15.47 -11.52 -13.08
C PRO A 160 16.14 -10.67 -14.17
N GLU A 161 17.22 -9.99 -13.79
CA GLU A 161 18.05 -9.25 -14.72
C GLU A 161 18.66 -10.18 -15.77
N LYS A 162 18.66 -9.70 -17.01
CA LYS A 162 19.50 -10.17 -18.10
C LYS A 162 20.45 -9.07 -18.52
N LYS A 163 21.63 -9.45 -18.97
CA LYS A 163 22.63 -8.51 -19.51
C LYS A 163 23.21 -8.98 -20.84
N THR A 164 23.54 -8.02 -21.70
CA THR A 164 24.16 -8.25 -22.99
C THR A 164 25.26 -7.22 -23.24
N GLU A 165 26.31 -7.60 -23.96
CA GLU A 165 27.43 -6.69 -24.25
C GLU A 165 26.97 -5.46 -25.05
N ASN A 166 27.39 -4.29 -24.61
CA ASN A 166 27.21 -3.04 -25.34
C ASN A 166 28.39 -2.87 -26.32
N LYS A 167 28.19 -3.28 -27.58
CA LYS A 167 29.20 -3.20 -28.63
C LYS A 167 29.42 -1.79 -29.19
N SER A 168 28.69 -0.80 -28.76
CA SER A 168 28.80 0.57 -29.27
C SER A 168 29.96 1.37 -28.69
N THR A 169 30.58 0.88 -27.61
CA THR A 169 31.71 1.54 -26.94
C THR A 169 32.96 0.68 -27.03
N ALA A 170 33.88 1.10 -27.90
CA ALA A 170 35.05 0.35 -28.32
C ALA A 170 36.13 0.12 -27.23
N ASN A 171 36.00 0.58 -25.98
CA ASN A 171 37.12 0.59 -25.04
C ASN A 171 36.79 0.45 -23.53
N VAL A 172 35.68 -0.13 -23.12
CA VAL A 172 35.43 -0.33 -21.68
C VAL A 172 35.12 -1.80 -21.42
N ALA A 173 35.97 -2.46 -20.68
CA ALA A 173 35.95 -3.90 -20.39
C ALA A 173 34.75 -4.36 -19.56
N ASP A 174 33.75 -3.64 -19.30
CA ASP A 174 32.55 -4.03 -18.52
C ASP A 174 31.31 -3.26 -18.94
N ASN A 175 31.11 -2.99 -20.21
CA ASN A 175 29.98 -2.26 -20.70
C ASN A 175 28.86 -3.20 -21.12
N TYR A 176 27.80 -3.24 -20.37
CA TYR A 176 26.61 -4.07 -20.62
C TYR A 176 25.37 -3.23 -20.71
N TRP A 177 24.37 -3.71 -21.46
CA TRP A 177 22.99 -3.33 -21.35
C TRP A 177 22.23 -4.33 -20.48
N TYR A 178 21.32 -3.81 -19.64
CA TYR A 178 20.55 -4.58 -18.68
C TYR A 178 19.07 -4.52 -19.03
N TYR A 179 18.37 -5.65 -18.95
CA TYR A 179 16.96 -5.77 -19.30
C TYR A 179 16.31 -6.95 -18.57
N ARG A 180 14.98 -7.09 -18.70
CA ARG A 180 14.16 -8.15 -18.11
C ARG A 180 13.21 -8.71 -19.17
N ASP A 181 12.74 -9.96 -18.99
CA ASP A 181 11.72 -10.55 -19.85
C ASP A 181 10.33 -9.95 -19.61
N TYR A 182 10.06 -9.47 -18.39
CA TYR A 182 8.87 -8.75 -18.04
C TYR A 182 9.14 -7.80 -16.86
N GLU A 183 8.41 -6.69 -16.84
CA GLU A 183 8.53 -5.70 -15.76
C GLU A 183 7.68 -6.05 -14.55
N PHE A 184 6.53 -6.73 -14.72
CA PHE A 184 5.61 -6.98 -13.64
C PHE A 184 4.72 -8.19 -13.94
N ARG A 185 4.71 -9.17 -13.04
CA ARG A 185 3.90 -10.38 -13.18
C ARG A 185 3.26 -10.77 -11.85
N GLY A 186 1.95 -11.06 -11.87
CA GLY A 186 1.25 -11.63 -10.75
C GLY A 186 1.80 -13.00 -10.37
N VAL A 187 1.78 -13.31 -9.10
CA VAL A 187 2.19 -14.61 -8.54
C VAL A 187 1.26 -15.01 -7.41
N ALA A 188 0.93 -16.30 -7.35
CA ALA A 188 0.40 -16.95 -6.16
C ALA A 188 1.45 -17.92 -5.63
N LYS A 189 1.52 -18.10 -4.30
CA LYS A 189 2.44 -19.05 -3.67
C LYS A 189 1.72 -19.89 -2.62
N ALA A 190 1.64 -21.18 -2.90
CA ALA A 190 1.05 -22.20 -2.03
C ALA A 190 2.18 -23.05 -1.42
N GLY A 191 2.44 -22.89 -0.13
CA GLY A 191 3.62 -23.49 0.50
C GLY A 191 4.91 -23.05 -0.20
N SER A 192 5.65 -23.98 -0.81
CA SER A 192 6.86 -23.73 -1.61
C SER A 192 6.59 -23.58 -3.11
N THR A 193 5.37 -23.86 -3.59
CA THR A 193 5.04 -23.82 -5.02
C THR A 193 4.66 -22.41 -5.44
N GLU A 194 5.39 -21.87 -6.43
CA GLU A 194 5.12 -20.60 -7.08
C GLU A 194 4.27 -20.82 -8.33
N ILE A 195 3.16 -20.11 -8.45
CA ILE A 195 2.23 -20.17 -9.59
C ILE A 195 2.23 -18.80 -10.28
N PRO A 196 2.96 -18.63 -11.39
CA PRO A 196 2.95 -17.39 -12.14
C PRO A 196 1.59 -17.13 -12.76
N LEU A 197 1.02 -15.95 -12.55
CA LEU A 197 -0.25 -15.50 -13.11
C LEU A 197 0.00 -14.77 -14.43
N VAL A 198 0.30 -15.53 -15.47
CA VAL A 198 0.72 -15.02 -16.78
C VAL A 198 -0.46 -14.29 -17.45
N PRO A 199 -0.26 -13.05 -17.94
CA PRO A 199 -1.30 -12.34 -18.67
C PRO A 199 -1.51 -12.97 -20.06
N PRO A 200 -2.70 -12.86 -20.68
CA PRO A 200 -2.95 -13.40 -22.01
C PRO A 200 -2.15 -12.72 -23.13
N TYR A 201 -1.74 -11.47 -22.93
CA TYR A 201 -0.94 -10.74 -23.92
C TYR A 201 0.50 -10.60 -23.45
N THR A 202 1.41 -11.36 -24.06
CA THR A 202 2.86 -11.37 -23.75
C THR A 202 3.72 -11.17 -24.99
N LEU A 203 3.15 -11.35 -26.18
CA LEU A 203 3.86 -11.31 -27.46
C LEU A 203 3.28 -10.24 -28.37
N PHE A 204 4.15 -9.46 -28.97
CA PHE A 204 3.81 -8.55 -30.04
C PHE A 204 4.16 -9.18 -31.41
N VAL A 205 3.23 -9.10 -32.33
CA VAL A 205 3.44 -9.50 -33.73
C VAL A 205 3.19 -8.28 -34.58
N ASN A 206 4.17 -7.89 -35.40
CA ASN A 206 4.03 -6.74 -36.30
C ASN A 206 2.95 -6.96 -37.38
N ALA A 207 2.53 -5.89 -38.07
CA ALA A 207 1.38 -5.92 -38.98
C ALA A 207 1.53 -6.92 -40.15
N ASP A 208 2.72 -7.08 -40.68
CA ASP A 208 3.03 -8.01 -41.78
C ASP A 208 3.33 -9.45 -41.30
N LYS A 209 3.25 -9.69 -39.97
CA LYS A 209 3.50 -10.97 -39.30
C LYS A 209 4.89 -11.58 -39.56
N THR A 210 5.86 -10.74 -39.88
CA THR A 210 7.24 -11.19 -40.15
C THR A 210 8.14 -11.19 -38.94
N LYS A 211 7.76 -10.40 -37.89
CA LYS A 211 8.57 -10.27 -36.67
C LYS A 211 7.68 -10.42 -35.43
N THR A 212 8.21 -11.17 -34.47
CA THR A 212 7.60 -11.36 -33.14
C THR A 212 8.57 -10.84 -32.07
N VAL A 213 8.04 -10.16 -31.07
CA VAL A 213 8.80 -9.63 -29.93
C VAL A 213 8.14 -10.08 -28.63
N GLU A 214 8.93 -10.62 -27.72
CA GLU A 214 8.49 -10.89 -26.37
C GLU A 214 8.42 -9.59 -25.57
N LEU A 215 7.24 -9.26 -25.07
CA LEU A 215 7.01 -8.07 -24.23
C LEU A 215 6.83 -8.45 -22.75
N GLY A 216 6.60 -9.73 -22.48
CA GLY A 216 6.27 -10.25 -21.18
C GLY A 216 4.87 -9.90 -20.69
N GLY A 217 4.27 -8.82 -21.16
CA GLY A 217 2.99 -8.33 -20.71
C GLY A 217 3.03 -7.79 -19.27
N TRP A 218 1.86 -7.53 -18.72
CA TRP A 218 1.70 -7.00 -17.36
C TRP A 218 0.55 -7.71 -16.65
N SER A 219 0.79 -8.24 -15.44
CA SER A 219 -0.25 -8.75 -14.56
C SER A 219 0.11 -8.49 -13.09
N ALA A 220 -0.89 -8.39 -12.24
CA ALA A 220 -0.75 -8.29 -10.80
C ALA A 220 -1.90 -9.03 -10.10
N ALA A 221 -1.62 -9.69 -8.99
CA ALA A 221 -2.62 -10.23 -8.08
C ALA A 221 -2.76 -9.30 -6.87
N THR A 222 -3.96 -8.86 -6.58
CA THR A 222 -4.23 -7.84 -5.55
C THR A 222 -4.89 -8.42 -4.31
N ALA A 223 -5.69 -9.47 -4.46
CA ALA A 223 -6.42 -10.12 -3.37
C ALA A 223 -6.68 -11.59 -3.70
N ILE A 224 -6.96 -12.38 -2.68
CA ILE A 224 -7.35 -13.80 -2.78
C ILE A 224 -8.43 -14.11 -1.74
N ASN A 225 -9.44 -14.90 -2.10
CA ASN A 225 -10.46 -15.37 -1.17
C ASN A 225 -10.21 -16.81 -0.69
N ASN A 226 -11.08 -17.29 0.22
CA ASN A 226 -10.97 -18.64 0.78
C ASN A 226 -11.36 -19.77 -0.18
N ASN A 227 -11.91 -19.44 -1.35
CA ASN A 227 -12.16 -20.38 -2.45
C ASN A 227 -11.00 -20.42 -3.47
N ASN A 228 -9.83 -19.87 -3.12
CA ASN A 228 -8.63 -19.79 -3.96
C ASN A 228 -8.87 -19.02 -5.29
N LEU A 229 -9.85 -18.12 -5.32
CA LEU A 229 -10.04 -17.19 -6.41
C LEU A 229 -9.19 -15.95 -6.14
N VAL A 230 -8.33 -15.60 -7.09
CA VAL A 230 -7.43 -14.44 -7.04
C VAL A 230 -8.00 -13.32 -7.89
N ALA A 231 -8.07 -12.13 -7.35
CA ALA A 231 -8.40 -10.91 -8.10
C ALA A 231 -7.13 -10.14 -8.48
N GLY A 232 -7.19 -9.40 -9.58
CA GLY A 232 -6.12 -8.54 -10.03
C GLY A 232 -6.39 -7.93 -11.41
N TYR A 233 -5.34 -7.71 -12.18
CA TYR A 233 -5.47 -7.20 -13.55
C TYR A 233 -4.39 -7.78 -14.46
N ALA A 234 -4.68 -7.84 -15.76
CA ALA A 234 -3.81 -8.40 -16.76
C ALA A 234 -3.89 -7.65 -18.09
N SER A 235 -2.76 -7.58 -18.82
CA SER A 235 -2.69 -7.09 -20.19
C SER A 235 -3.37 -8.08 -21.14
N ILE A 236 -4.29 -7.55 -21.96
CA ILE A 236 -5.00 -8.31 -22.99
C ILE A 236 -4.61 -7.88 -24.40
N ASP A 237 -3.97 -6.72 -24.53
CA ASP A 237 -3.50 -6.15 -25.78
C ASP A 237 -2.50 -5.01 -25.48
N ILE A 238 -1.90 -4.46 -26.53
CA ILE A 238 -1.04 -3.28 -26.46
C ILE A 238 -1.80 -2.03 -26.94
N SER A 239 -1.44 -0.86 -26.41
CA SER A 239 -1.95 0.41 -26.94
C SER A 239 -1.42 0.69 -28.36
N LYS A 240 -2.14 1.52 -29.13
CA LYS A 240 -1.67 1.96 -30.44
C LYS A 240 -0.28 2.60 -30.38
N TYR A 241 -0.09 3.50 -29.40
CA TYR A 241 1.22 4.16 -29.21
C TYR A 241 2.31 3.15 -28.81
N GLY A 242 2.00 2.21 -27.91
CA GLY A 242 2.93 1.15 -27.54
C GLY A 242 3.33 0.29 -28.73
N SER A 243 2.37 -0.07 -29.60
CA SER A 243 2.63 -0.81 -30.85
C SER A 243 3.60 -0.04 -31.75
N ASP A 244 3.41 1.28 -31.91
CA ASP A 244 4.29 2.12 -32.71
C ASP A 244 5.73 2.16 -32.10
N ARG A 245 5.84 2.15 -30.77
CA ARG A 245 7.16 2.09 -30.09
C ARG A 245 7.86 0.74 -30.27
N VAL A 246 7.14 -0.38 -30.22
CA VAL A 246 7.72 -1.70 -30.54
C VAL A 246 8.16 -1.75 -31.99
N ASN A 247 7.36 -1.24 -32.93
CA ASN A 247 7.75 -1.15 -34.34
C ASN A 247 9.01 -0.28 -34.57
N TYR A 248 9.16 0.81 -33.78
CA TYR A 248 10.41 1.59 -33.76
C TYR A 248 11.60 0.72 -33.32
N CYS A 249 11.46 -0.10 -32.26
CA CYS A 249 12.53 -1.01 -31.82
C CYS A 249 12.88 -2.07 -32.89
N LEU A 250 11.94 -2.45 -33.74
CA LEU A 250 12.14 -3.36 -34.86
C LEU A 250 12.68 -2.68 -36.13
N GLY A 251 12.65 -1.36 -36.18
CA GLY A 251 13.06 -0.56 -37.34
C GLY A 251 14.57 -0.35 -37.44
N THR A 252 14.99 0.14 -38.59
CA THR A 252 16.42 0.39 -38.89
C THR A 252 16.99 1.64 -38.22
N GLU A 253 16.14 2.51 -37.69
CA GLU A 253 16.52 3.70 -36.94
C GLU A 253 16.97 3.37 -35.49
N ASN A 254 16.57 2.22 -34.99
CA ASN A 254 16.99 1.74 -33.68
C ASN A 254 18.39 1.12 -33.74
N THR A 255 19.29 1.63 -32.88
CA THR A 255 20.68 1.13 -32.77
C THR A 255 20.88 0.12 -31.64
N LEU A 256 19.86 -0.08 -30.77
CA LEU A 256 19.90 -1.03 -29.67
C LEU A 256 19.43 -2.42 -30.13
N LEU A 257 19.82 -3.45 -29.40
CA LEU A 257 19.15 -4.75 -29.52
C LEU A 257 17.66 -4.59 -29.19
N VAL A 258 16.83 -5.38 -29.86
CA VAL A 258 15.36 -5.25 -29.75
C VAL A 258 14.90 -5.34 -28.29
N ASP A 259 15.36 -6.33 -27.54
CA ASP A 259 14.95 -6.54 -26.13
C ASP A 259 15.38 -5.37 -25.23
N VAL A 260 16.58 -4.81 -25.45
CA VAL A 260 17.09 -3.64 -24.74
C VAL A 260 16.27 -2.38 -25.08
N CYS A 261 15.93 -2.20 -26.36
CA CYS A 261 15.07 -1.11 -26.80
C CYS A 261 13.68 -1.21 -26.16
N VAL A 262 13.08 -2.40 -26.19
CA VAL A 262 11.77 -2.68 -25.57
C VAL A 262 11.81 -2.39 -24.07
N GLN A 263 12.86 -2.80 -23.38
CA GLN A 263 13.05 -2.49 -21.96
C GLN A 263 13.07 -0.99 -21.70
N ARG A 264 13.84 -0.23 -22.49
CA ARG A 264 13.88 1.24 -22.38
C ARG A 264 12.51 1.87 -22.59
N GLU A 265 11.73 1.38 -23.55
CA GLU A 265 10.39 1.89 -23.84
C GLU A 265 9.34 1.45 -22.79
N GLN A 266 9.61 0.41 -22.02
CA GLN A 266 8.77 -0.02 -20.87
C GLN A 266 9.10 0.73 -19.57
N TYR A 267 10.27 1.34 -19.46
CA TYR A 267 10.63 2.11 -18.28
C TYR A 267 9.79 3.39 -18.17
N PRO A 268 9.39 3.79 -16.95
CA PRO A 268 8.72 5.06 -16.74
C PRO A 268 9.69 6.23 -17.00
N ASN A 269 9.17 7.28 -17.61
CA ASN A 269 9.86 8.56 -17.71
C ASN A 269 9.78 9.34 -16.38
N SER A 270 10.31 10.58 -16.35
CA SER A 270 10.29 11.47 -15.18
C SER A 270 8.87 11.80 -14.65
N THR A 271 7.82 11.60 -15.44
CA THR A 271 6.42 11.78 -15.05
C THR A 271 5.72 10.46 -14.67
N GLY A 272 6.46 9.36 -14.63
CA GLY A 272 5.90 8.03 -14.38
C GLY A 272 5.19 7.38 -15.57
N THR A 273 5.17 8.05 -16.75
CA THR A 273 4.51 7.53 -17.95
C THR A 273 5.45 6.59 -18.71
N ARG A 274 4.91 5.49 -19.20
CA ARG A 274 5.62 4.50 -20.02
C ARG A 274 5.23 4.65 -21.49
N ASN A 275 6.18 4.44 -22.40
CA ASN A 275 5.91 4.49 -23.83
C ASN A 275 5.17 3.23 -24.32
N ILE A 276 5.54 2.06 -23.80
CA ILE A 276 4.76 0.83 -24.05
C ILE A 276 3.69 0.74 -22.96
N GLN A 277 2.44 0.95 -23.34
CA GLN A 277 1.25 0.86 -22.50
C GLN A 277 0.35 -0.29 -22.98
N TYR A 278 -0.26 -0.98 -22.03
CA TYR A 278 -1.13 -2.12 -22.29
C TYR A 278 -2.60 -1.76 -22.08
N GLN A 279 -3.46 -2.33 -22.92
CA GLN A 279 -4.89 -2.47 -22.63
C GLN A 279 -5.04 -3.50 -21.51
N THR A 280 -5.40 -3.07 -20.29
CA THR A 280 -5.57 -3.99 -19.16
C THR A 280 -7.03 -4.22 -18.83
N ARG A 281 -7.34 -5.40 -18.35
CA ARG A 281 -8.66 -5.74 -17.79
C ARG A 281 -8.53 -6.12 -16.33
N ALA A 282 -9.56 -5.85 -15.55
CA ALA A 282 -9.80 -6.56 -14.32
C ALA A 282 -9.80 -8.06 -14.65
N TYR A 283 -9.17 -8.85 -13.81
CA TYR A 283 -8.89 -10.24 -14.12
C TYR A 283 -9.02 -11.09 -12.86
N VAL A 284 -9.49 -12.32 -13.02
CA VAL A 284 -9.51 -13.30 -11.92
C VAL A 284 -8.80 -14.57 -12.37
N TRP A 285 -8.13 -15.23 -11.41
CA TRP A 285 -7.51 -16.54 -11.60
C TRP A 285 -8.04 -17.50 -10.56
N GLN A 286 -8.58 -18.63 -11.01
CA GLN A 286 -8.88 -19.76 -10.13
C GLN A 286 -7.63 -20.60 -9.96
N ILE A 287 -7.15 -20.72 -8.72
CA ILE A 287 -6.05 -21.61 -8.38
C ILE A 287 -6.62 -23.00 -8.15
N ASP A 288 -6.08 -23.98 -8.85
CA ASP A 288 -6.36 -25.42 -8.66
C ASP A 288 -5.04 -26.16 -8.64
N ASN A 289 -4.69 -26.67 -7.45
CA ASN A 289 -3.38 -27.26 -7.17
C ASN A 289 -2.24 -26.30 -7.56
N ASP A 290 -1.40 -26.68 -8.52
CA ASP A 290 -0.22 -25.93 -8.98
C ASP A 290 -0.49 -25.10 -10.27
N THR A 291 -1.76 -24.90 -10.62
CA THR A 291 -2.16 -24.21 -11.85
C THR A 291 -3.13 -23.07 -11.58
N ALA A 292 -3.15 -22.09 -12.49
CA ALA A 292 -4.08 -20.97 -12.44
C ALA A 292 -4.83 -20.86 -13.78
N THR A 293 -6.16 -20.85 -13.72
CA THR A 293 -7.01 -20.58 -14.88
C THR A 293 -7.56 -19.18 -14.80
N GLY A 294 -7.22 -18.35 -15.78
CA GLY A 294 -7.54 -16.94 -15.79
C GLY A 294 -8.76 -16.57 -16.63
N THR A 295 -9.53 -15.57 -16.16
CA THR A 295 -10.69 -15.01 -16.83
C THR A 295 -10.65 -13.48 -16.82
N ALA A 296 -10.74 -12.86 -18.00
CA ALA A 296 -10.86 -11.42 -18.13
C ALA A 296 -12.27 -10.96 -17.76
N LEU A 297 -12.39 -9.91 -16.97
CA LEU A 297 -13.66 -9.31 -16.60
C LEU A 297 -14.05 -8.21 -17.59
N PRO A 298 -15.36 -8.02 -17.86
CA PRO A 298 -15.84 -7.02 -18.80
C PRO A 298 -15.38 -5.60 -18.44
N LEU A 299 -15.04 -4.81 -19.45
CA LEU A 299 -14.78 -3.37 -19.29
C LEU A 299 -16.11 -2.62 -19.13
N GLY A 300 -16.11 -1.50 -18.41
CA GLY A 300 -17.30 -0.66 -18.20
C GLY A 300 -17.76 0.13 -19.43
N LEU A 301 -17.10 -0.05 -20.57
CA LEU A 301 -17.46 0.55 -21.84
C LEU A 301 -17.08 -0.36 -23.01
N THR A 302 -17.69 -0.13 -24.17
CA THR A 302 -17.27 -0.75 -25.41
C THR A 302 -16.45 0.26 -26.22
N PRO A 303 -15.12 0.04 -26.38
CA PRO A 303 -14.30 0.93 -27.22
C PRO A 303 -14.81 0.94 -28.67
N LYS A 304 -14.79 2.12 -29.31
CA LYS A 304 -15.01 2.20 -30.76
C LYS A 304 -13.81 1.58 -31.48
N ALA A 305 -14.05 0.96 -32.62
CA ALA A 305 -13.02 0.22 -33.39
C ALA A 305 -11.82 1.08 -33.83
N ASP A 306 -12.01 2.37 -34.01
CA ASP A 306 -11.01 3.35 -34.41
C ASP A 306 -10.38 4.12 -33.22
N ASN A 307 -10.78 3.79 -31.99
CA ASN A 307 -10.29 4.49 -30.81
C ASN A 307 -8.86 4.05 -30.48
N THR A 308 -7.96 5.03 -30.36
CA THR A 308 -6.53 4.82 -30.04
C THR A 308 -6.19 4.96 -28.56
N LEU A 309 -7.18 5.28 -27.71
CA LEU A 309 -6.98 5.45 -26.27
C LEU A 309 -6.68 4.10 -25.59
N THR A 310 -5.95 4.18 -24.49
CA THR A 310 -5.71 3.04 -23.63
C THR A 310 -6.83 2.93 -22.59
N PHE A 311 -7.59 1.84 -22.64
CA PHE A 311 -8.64 1.55 -21.66
C PHE A 311 -8.19 0.50 -20.67
N THR A 312 -8.43 0.77 -19.38
CA THR A 312 -7.98 -0.08 -18.29
C THR A 312 -9.12 -0.37 -17.33
N ALA A 313 -9.09 -1.57 -16.75
CA ALA A 313 -9.86 -1.94 -15.57
C ALA A 313 -8.95 -2.74 -14.62
N GLN A 314 -9.24 -2.67 -13.33
CA GLN A 314 -8.48 -3.33 -12.27
C GLN A 314 -9.45 -3.92 -11.24
N ALA A 315 -9.27 -5.18 -10.91
CA ALA A 315 -9.85 -5.79 -9.72
C ALA A 315 -8.87 -5.56 -8.55
N LEU A 316 -9.36 -5.22 -7.38
CA LEU A 316 -8.55 -4.85 -6.22
C LEU A 316 -8.88 -5.66 -4.98
N GLY A 317 -10.15 -6.02 -4.76
CA GLY A 317 -10.65 -6.86 -3.69
C GLY A 317 -11.70 -7.85 -4.20
N LEU A 318 -12.01 -8.86 -3.41
CA LEU A 318 -13.07 -9.82 -3.71
C LEU A 318 -13.56 -10.52 -2.44
N ASN A 319 -14.82 -10.96 -2.45
CA ASN A 319 -15.39 -11.74 -1.37
C ASN A 319 -15.44 -13.26 -1.70
N ASP A 320 -15.85 -14.07 -0.71
CA ASP A 320 -15.96 -15.53 -0.91
C ASP A 320 -17.11 -15.95 -1.85
N ASN A 321 -18.07 -15.07 -2.11
CA ASN A 321 -19.11 -15.29 -3.11
C ASN A 321 -18.62 -15.05 -4.55
N GLY A 322 -17.35 -14.63 -4.73
CA GLY A 322 -16.73 -14.35 -6.01
C GLY A 322 -17.15 -13.02 -6.62
N VAL A 323 -17.76 -12.11 -5.84
CA VAL A 323 -17.98 -10.72 -6.28
C VAL A 323 -16.66 -9.97 -6.16
N VAL A 324 -16.28 -9.26 -7.19
CA VAL A 324 -14.99 -8.59 -7.34
C VAL A 324 -15.20 -7.08 -7.31
N ALA A 325 -14.44 -6.37 -6.48
CA ALA A 325 -14.43 -4.91 -6.40
C ALA A 325 -13.22 -4.32 -7.13
N GLY A 326 -13.35 -3.10 -7.67
CA GLY A 326 -12.24 -2.44 -8.34
C GLY A 326 -12.62 -1.15 -9.05
N ARG A 327 -12.01 -0.90 -10.19
CA ARG A 327 -12.34 0.26 -11.04
C ARG A 327 -12.25 -0.08 -12.52
N SER A 328 -12.97 0.67 -13.34
CA SER A 328 -12.96 0.54 -14.80
C SER A 328 -13.10 1.89 -15.47
N HIS A 329 -12.55 2.01 -16.66
CA HIS A 329 -12.99 3.06 -17.58
C HIS A 329 -14.46 2.86 -17.91
N VAL A 330 -15.22 3.95 -17.91
CA VAL A 330 -16.65 3.99 -18.18
C VAL A 330 -17.03 5.29 -18.89
N TYR A 331 -18.03 5.24 -19.77
CA TYR A 331 -18.75 6.41 -20.24
C TYR A 331 -19.95 6.62 -19.32
N ARG A 332 -19.88 7.60 -18.40
CA ARG A 332 -20.98 7.86 -17.46
C ARG A 332 -22.26 8.18 -18.22
N ASN A 333 -23.35 7.51 -17.86
CA ASN A 333 -24.65 7.64 -18.50
C ASN A 333 -24.62 7.37 -20.04
N ASN A 334 -23.68 6.53 -20.51
CA ASN A 334 -23.42 6.26 -21.93
C ASN A 334 -23.02 7.50 -22.74
N ASP A 335 -22.59 8.57 -22.09
CA ASP A 335 -22.11 9.80 -22.71
C ASP A 335 -20.61 9.68 -23.03
N THR A 336 -20.27 9.59 -24.32
CA THR A 336 -18.89 9.38 -24.77
C THR A 336 -17.96 10.56 -24.45
N ASP A 337 -18.51 11.74 -24.12
CA ASP A 337 -17.74 12.90 -23.69
C ASP A 337 -17.39 12.84 -22.19
N LYS A 338 -18.05 11.95 -21.45
CA LYS A 338 -17.85 11.74 -20.01
C LYS A 338 -17.04 10.46 -19.72
N LEU A 339 -15.91 10.30 -20.39
CA LEU A 339 -14.96 9.22 -20.05
C LEU A 339 -14.37 9.45 -18.66
N ARG A 340 -14.52 8.47 -17.76
CA ARG A 340 -13.99 8.49 -16.41
C ARG A 340 -13.41 7.12 -16.05
N GLN A 341 -12.65 7.11 -14.96
CA GLN A 341 -12.21 5.88 -14.30
C GLN A 341 -12.94 5.81 -12.96
N ASP A 342 -13.91 4.92 -12.87
CA ASP A 342 -14.82 4.85 -11.72
C ASP A 342 -14.80 3.50 -11.02
N ALA A 343 -15.20 3.53 -9.76
CA ALA A 343 -15.47 2.36 -8.94
C ALA A 343 -16.48 1.44 -9.62
N ALA A 344 -16.19 0.17 -9.57
CA ALA A 344 -16.98 -0.87 -10.21
C ALA A 344 -16.92 -2.15 -9.37
N TYR A 345 -17.88 -3.02 -9.63
CA TYR A 345 -17.83 -4.41 -9.18
C TYR A 345 -18.28 -5.34 -10.30
N TRP A 346 -17.84 -6.58 -10.19
CA TRP A 346 -18.23 -7.65 -11.13
C TRP A 346 -18.84 -8.79 -10.34
N ALA A 347 -20.03 -9.18 -10.74
CA ALA A 347 -20.76 -10.30 -10.18
C ALA A 347 -21.14 -11.29 -11.29
N LYS A 348 -21.25 -12.57 -10.95
CA LYS A 348 -21.68 -13.59 -11.92
C LYS A 348 -23.20 -13.55 -12.09
N ASP A 349 -23.64 -13.66 -13.35
CA ASP A 349 -25.03 -13.88 -13.66
C ASP A 349 -25.46 -15.35 -13.41
N THR A 350 -26.69 -15.69 -13.71
CA THR A 350 -27.23 -17.04 -13.53
C THR A 350 -26.58 -18.11 -14.42
N GLU A 351 -25.87 -17.69 -15.46
CA GLU A 351 -25.10 -18.57 -16.36
C GLU A 351 -23.63 -18.72 -15.90
N GLY A 352 -23.22 -17.98 -14.86
CA GLY A 352 -21.88 -17.99 -14.32
C GLY A 352 -20.90 -17.02 -14.98
N ASN A 353 -21.38 -16.15 -15.89
CA ASN A 353 -20.56 -15.15 -16.57
C ASN A 353 -20.46 -13.87 -15.75
N TYR A 354 -19.28 -13.29 -15.62
CA TYR A 354 -19.10 -12.02 -14.95
C TYR A 354 -19.74 -10.86 -15.72
N GLN A 355 -20.56 -10.08 -15.02
CA GLN A 355 -21.18 -8.86 -15.51
C GLN A 355 -20.55 -7.65 -14.81
N TYR A 356 -20.35 -6.58 -15.59
CA TYR A 356 -19.86 -5.29 -15.07
C TYR A 356 -20.99 -4.51 -14.43
N HIS A 357 -20.74 -3.94 -13.24
CA HIS A 357 -21.64 -3.03 -12.55
C HIS A 357 -20.88 -1.76 -12.17
N TRP A 358 -21.42 -0.63 -12.58
CA TRP A 358 -20.88 0.67 -12.21
C TRP A 358 -21.41 1.10 -10.84
N VAL A 359 -20.53 1.64 -9.98
CA VAL A 359 -20.97 2.34 -8.77
C VAL A 359 -21.31 3.78 -9.17
N PRO A 360 -22.60 4.19 -9.12
CA PRO A 360 -23.05 5.47 -9.66
C PRO A 360 -22.39 6.66 -8.94
N MET A 361 -21.67 7.49 -9.68
CA MET A 361 -20.98 8.69 -9.17
C MET A 361 -21.59 9.95 -9.79
N GLY A 362 -21.78 10.98 -8.97
CA GLY A 362 -22.26 12.28 -9.43
C GLY A 362 -21.25 13.00 -10.34
N ASP A 363 -21.73 13.95 -11.16
CA ASP A 363 -20.89 14.67 -12.14
C ASP A 363 -19.75 15.49 -11.52
N SER A 364 -19.88 15.91 -10.26
CA SER A 364 -18.82 16.61 -9.51
C SER A 364 -17.63 15.73 -9.11
N ILE A 365 -17.79 14.40 -9.21
CA ILE A 365 -16.75 13.43 -8.88
C ILE A 365 -15.84 13.25 -10.10
N SER A 366 -14.54 13.46 -9.93
CA SER A 366 -13.57 13.34 -11.04
C SER A 366 -13.22 11.88 -11.36
N SER A 367 -13.14 11.03 -10.35
CA SER A 367 -12.88 9.59 -10.45
C SER A 367 -13.25 8.89 -9.16
N SER A 368 -13.39 7.57 -9.18
CA SER A 368 -13.60 6.75 -7.99
C SER A 368 -12.94 5.38 -8.12
N ILE A 369 -12.80 4.69 -7.00
CA ILE A 369 -12.17 3.38 -6.91
C ILE A 369 -12.82 2.59 -5.75
N ALA A 370 -13.14 1.34 -5.97
CA ALA A 370 -13.51 0.39 -4.93
C ALA A 370 -12.27 -0.43 -4.55
N TYR A 371 -11.97 -0.51 -3.25
CA TYR A 371 -10.80 -1.23 -2.77
C TYR A 371 -11.13 -2.65 -2.37
N ASP A 372 -12.26 -2.85 -1.68
CA ASP A 372 -12.64 -4.16 -1.20
C ASP A 372 -14.15 -4.33 -1.03
N ILE A 373 -14.61 -5.58 -0.81
CA ILE A 373 -16.00 -5.97 -0.65
C ILE A 373 -16.12 -7.19 0.28
N ASN A 374 -17.03 -7.15 1.26
CA ASN A 374 -17.27 -8.27 2.16
C ASN A 374 -18.34 -9.27 1.64
N ASN A 375 -18.53 -10.39 2.35
CA ASN A 375 -19.49 -11.44 1.97
C ASN A 375 -20.96 -10.99 2.02
N SER A 376 -21.25 -9.90 2.73
CA SER A 376 -22.60 -9.28 2.75
C SER A 376 -22.83 -8.33 1.56
N GLY A 377 -21.88 -8.20 0.64
CA GLY A 377 -22.00 -7.31 -0.52
C GLY A 377 -21.76 -5.83 -0.21
N ILE A 378 -21.15 -5.52 0.95
CA ILE A 378 -20.80 -4.15 1.29
C ILE A 378 -19.42 -3.84 0.70
N LEU A 379 -19.40 -2.90 -0.22
CA LEU A 379 -18.22 -2.42 -0.93
C LEU A 379 -17.72 -1.13 -0.31
N VAL A 380 -16.39 -1.01 -0.16
CA VAL A 380 -15.73 0.19 0.34
C VAL A 380 -14.78 0.76 -0.71
N GLY A 381 -14.75 2.08 -0.80
CA GLY A 381 -13.95 2.76 -1.79
C GLY A 381 -13.70 4.23 -1.49
N SER A 382 -13.03 4.92 -2.40
CA SER A 382 -12.93 6.37 -2.33
C SER A 382 -13.30 7.02 -3.67
N TYR A 383 -13.80 8.22 -3.57
CA TYR A 383 -14.02 9.08 -4.72
C TYR A 383 -13.21 10.37 -4.60
N ARG A 384 -12.87 10.96 -5.74
CA ARG A 384 -12.07 12.17 -5.82
C ARG A 384 -12.94 13.35 -6.26
N SER A 385 -12.98 14.38 -5.43
CA SER A 385 -13.79 15.58 -5.65
C SER A 385 -13.08 16.83 -5.16
N TYR A 386 -13.50 17.98 -5.69
CA TYR A 386 -13.04 19.27 -5.17
C TYR A 386 -13.84 19.65 -3.93
N ILE A 387 -13.15 19.81 -2.80
CA ILE A 387 -13.71 20.28 -1.53
C ILE A 387 -12.94 21.52 -1.14
N GLN A 388 -13.63 22.64 -0.94
CA GLN A 388 -13.02 23.95 -0.64
C GLN A 388 -11.90 24.37 -1.64
N GLY A 389 -12.05 23.98 -2.91
CA GLY A 389 -11.09 24.31 -3.97
C GLY A 389 -9.88 23.37 -4.10
N TYR A 390 -9.81 22.32 -3.28
CA TYR A 390 -8.74 21.31 -3.31
C TYR A 390 -9.27 19.95 -3.73
N LEU A 391 -8.53 19.24 -4.56
CA LEU A 391 -8.87 17.87 -4.95
C LEU A 391 -8.58 16.92 -3.77
N ARG A 392 -9.63 16.22 -3.28
CA ARG A 392 -9.57 15.35 -2.11
C ARG A 392 -10.15 13.98 -2.43
N ASP A 393 -9.59 12.95 -1.81
CA ASP A 393 -10.17 11.62 -1.79
C ASP A 393 -11.10 11.48 -0.58
N LYS A 394 -12.29 10.91 -0.77
CA LYS A 394 -13.26 10.69 0.33
C LYS A 394 -13.72 9.24 0.34
N PHE A 395 -13.65 8.63 1.52
CA PHE A 395 -14.15 7.31 1.78
C PHE A 395 -15.65 7.23 1.51
N PHE A 396 -16.10 6.15 0.87
CA PHE A 396 -17.51 5.82 0.70
C PHE A 396 -17.78 4.34 0.97
N VAL A 397 -19.02 4.04 1.37
CA VAL A 397 -19.58 2.69 1.52
C VAL A 397 -20.74 2.54 0.55
N PHE A 398 -20.80 1.41 -0.15
CA PHE A 398 -21.86 1.09 -1.12
C PHE A 398 -22.37 -0.33 -0.89
N ASP A 399 -23.69 -0.53 -0.93
CA ASP A 399 -24.33 -1.83 -0.81
C ASP A 399 -24.69 -2.37 -2.20
N THR A 400 -24.00 -3.40 -2.66
CA THR A 400 -24.22 -4.01 -3.96
C THR A 400 -25.55 -4.75 -4.09
N ASN A 401 -26.22 -5.07 -2.96
CA ASN A 401 -27.55 -5.69 -2.95
C ASN A 401 -28.68 -4.67 -3.21
N THR A 402 -28.39 -3.39 -3.02
CA THR A 402 -29.32 -2.28 -3.26
C THR A 402 -28.70 -1.24 -4.20
N PRO A 403 -28.37 -1.61 -5.45
CA PRO A 403 -27.55 -0.79 -6.34
C PRO A 403 -28.21 0.54 -6.74
N ASP A 404 -29.53 0.67 -6.58
CA ASP A 404 -30.28 1.93 -6.82
C ASP A 404 -30.18 2.92 -5.65
N VAL A 405 -29.64 2.51 -4.50
CA VAL A 405 -29.40 3.37 -3.36
C VAL A 405 -28.03 4.03 -3.46
N ALA A 406 -27.96 5.33 -3.27
CA ALA A 406 -26.70 6.07 -3.33
C ALA A 406 -25.70 5.59 -2.27
N TYR A 407 -24.40 5.67 -2.59
CA TYR A 407 -23.34 5.41 -1.62
C TYR A 407 -23.37 6.39 -0.45
N VAL A 408 -22.85 5.96 0.70
CA VAL A 408 -22.75 6.77 1.91
C VAL A 408 -21.30 7.22 2.11
N THR A 409 -21.08 8.50 2.43
CA THR A 409 -19.78 9.05 2.80
C THR A 409 -19.74 9.26 4.32
N PRO A 410 -18.94 8.50 5.08
CA PRO A 410 -18.76 8.75 6.51
C PRO A 410 -18.10 10.11 6.78
N ASN A 411 -18.34 10.66 7.97
CA ASN A 411 -17.88 12.01 8.36
C ASN A 411 -16.45 12.03 8.95
N ASP A 412 -15.58 11.11 8.56
CA ASP A 412 -14.22 10.99 9.12
C ASP A 412 -14.23 11.01 10.67
N PHE A 413 -13.31 11.73 11.33
CA PHE A 413 -13.29 11.89 12.79
C PHE A 413 -14.19 13.03 13.31
N GLY A 414 -14.96 13.66 12.45
CA GLY A 414 -15.80 14.82 12.78
C GLY A 414 -17.29 14.55 12.68
N SER A 415 -18.07 15.58 12.93
CA SER A 415 -19.55 15.55 12.80
C SER A 415 -20.04 15.92 11.39
N THR A 416 -19.16 16.41 10.53
CA THR A 416 -19.46 16.85 9.16
C THR A 416 -18.34 16.48 8.21
N THR A 417 -18.63 16.44 6.90
CA THR A 417 -17.62 16.22 5.87
C THR A 417 -16.56 17.32 5.91
N THR A 418 -15.31 16.91 6.00
CA THR A 418 -14.13 17.80 6.05
C THR A 418 -13.40 17.85 4.72
N ASP A 419 -12.41 18.77 4.56
CA ASP A 419 -11.49 18.79 3.43
C ASP A 419 -10.23 17.92 3.66
N LEU A 420 -10.28 17.01 4.63
CA LEU A 420 -9.26 15.99 4.84
C LEU A 420 -9.51 14.80 3.91
N SER A 421 -8.47 14.25 3.31
CA SER A 421 -8.61 13.02 2.51
C SER A 421 -8.77 11.82 3.44
N SER A 422 -9.65 10.89 3.06
CA SER A 422 -9.86 9.60 3.73
C SER A 422 -9.93 8.47 2.71
N LYS A 423 -9.27 7.35 2.99
CA LYS A 423 -9.29 6.16 2.13
C LYS A 423 -9.45 4.90 2.97
N PRO A 424 -10.45 4.06 2.66
CA PRO A 424 -10.52 2.71 3.21
C PRO A 424 -9.49 1.81 2.51
N LYS A 425 -9.13 0.72 3.14
CA LYS A 425 -8.23 -0.29 2.58
C LYS A 425 -8.87 -1.67 2.56
N ASP A 426 -9.56 -2.04 3.62
CA ASP A 426 -10.10 -3.38 3.80
C ASP A 426 -11.39 -3.34 4.62
N ILE A 427 -12.24 -4.35 4.46
CA ILE A 427 -13.50 -4.54 5.19
C ILE A 427 -13.72 -6.01 5.54
N ASN A 428 -13.96 -6.33 6.82
CA ASN A 428 -14.32 -7.68 7.22
C ASN A 428 -15.85 -7.94 7.13
N ASN A 429 -16.28 -9.19 7.38
CA ASN A 429 -17.68 -9.57 7.31
C ASN A 429 -18.55 -9.01 8.45
N LYS A 430 -17.94 -8.49 9.52
CA LYS A 430 -18.63 -7.75 10.58
C LYS A 430 -18.98 -6.32 10.15
N GLY A 431 -18.44 -5.85 9.01
CA GLY A 431 -18.61 -4.49 8.52
C GLY A 431 -17.67 -3.48 9.18
N GLN A 432 -16.56 -3.96 9.73
CA GLN A 432 -15.46 -3.16 10.24
C GLN A 432 -14.55 -2.78 9.08
N VAL A 433 -14.26 -1.49 8.92
CA VAL A 433 -13.44 -0.96 7.83
C VAL A 433 -12.22 -0.28 8.41
N VAL A 434 -11.06 -0.57 7.85
CA VAL A 434 -9.79 0.08 8.19
C VAL A 434 -9.23 0.88 7.02
N GLY A 435 -8.38 1.84 7.33
CA GLY A 435 -7.76 2.71 6.35
C GLY A 435 -7.03 3.87 7.03
N TYR A 436 -7.02 5.04 6.38
CA TYR A 436 -6.43 6.25 6.94
C TYR A 436 -7.25 7.51 6.67
N VAL A 437 -7.05 8.53 7.51
CA VAL A 437 -7.55 9.90 7.35
C VAL A 437 -6.40 10.88 7.56
N GLU A 438 -6.31 11.94 6.73
CA GLU A 438 -5.45 13.10 7.01
C GLU A 438 -5.87 13.77 8.32
N THR A 439 -4.91 14.28 9.12
CA THR A 439 -5.19 14.82 10.46
C THR A 439 -5.02 16.32 10.58
N THR A 440 -4.43 16.99 9.59
CA THR A 440 -4.22 18.44 9.62
C THR A 440 -4.77 19.13 8.38
N TYR A 441 -5.13 20.41 8.54
CA TYR A 441 -5.60 21.28 7.46
C TYR A 441 -4.47 22.11 6.82
N ASP A 442 -3.20 21.85 7.18
CA ASP A 442 -2.06 22.52 6.55
C ASP A 442 -1.98 22.15 5.07
N LYS A 443 -1.96 23.18 4.21
CA LYS A 443 -2.04 23.03 2.76
C LYS A 443 -0.67 23.06 2.08
N GLU A 444 0.36 23.48 2.79
CA GLU A 444 1.70 23.69 2.23
C GLU A 444 2.62 22.46 2.39
N LYS A 445 2.21 21.47 3.18
CA LYS A 445 2.99 20.26 3.47
C LYS A 445 2.15 19.02 3.21
N PRO A 446 2.78 17.87 2.93
CA PRO A 446 2.07 16.59 3.00
C PRO A 446 1.41 16.45 4.37
N ARG A 447 0.12 16.17 4.38
CA ARG A 447 -0.65 16.10 5.62
C ARG A 447 -0.34 14.79 6.33
N PRO A 448 -0.05 14.82 7.65
CA PRO A 448 0.07 13.60 8.43
C PRO A 448 -1.26 12.85 8.44
N LYS A 449 -1.17 11.54 8.68
CA LYS A 449 -2.29 10.61 8.66
C LYS A 449 -2.45 9.91 9.99
N ALA A 450 -3.66 9.46 10.26
CA ALA A 450 -3.97 8.50 11.31
C ALA A 450 -4.75 7.33 10.73
N GLY A 451 -4.44 6.13 11.17
CA GLY A 451 -5.25 4.95 10.92
C GLY A 451 -6.63 5.08 11.55
N PHE A 452 -7.65 4.54 10.91
CA PHE A 452 -9.01 4.54 11.44
C PHE A 452 -9.62 3.13 11.50
N LEU A 453 -10.60 2.99 12.38
CA LEU A 453 -11.58 1.91 12.41
C LEU A 453 -12.98 2.52 12.27
N TYR A 454 -13.71 2.14 11.23
CA TYR A 454 -15.11 2.52 11.02
C TYR A 454 -16.00 1.29 11.18
N GLU A 455 -17.06 1.42 12.00
CA GLU A 455 -18.08 0.42 12.25
C GLU A 455 -19.34 0.74 11.45
N LYS A 456 -19.63 -0.01 10.40
CA LYS A 456 -20.80 0.24 9.53
C LYS A 456 -22.12 0.15 10.30
N SER A 457 -22.22 -0.75 11.29
CA SER A 457 -23.46 -0.99 12.06
C SER A 457 -23.87 0.17 12.95
N THR A 458 -22.90 0.91 13.50
CA THR A 458 -23.12 2.06 14.39
C THR A 458 -22.86 3.40 13.71
N GLY A 459 -22.08 3.40 12.63
CA GLY A 459 -21.56 4.59 11.96
C GLY A 459 -20.41 5.26 12.73
N GLU A 460 -19.87 4.61 13.75
CA GLU A 460 -18.73 5.12 14.52
C GLU A 460 -17.45 5.13 13.70
N PHE A 461 -16.73 6.25 13.76
CA PHE A 461 -15.49 6.47 13.04
C PHE A 461 -14.39 6.84 14.04
N ASN A 462 -13.53 5.88 14.36
CA ASN A 462 -12.56 5.96 15.44
C ASN A 462 -11.11 6.09 14.89
N ASN A 463 -10.32 6.98 15.51
CA ASN A 463 -8.88 7.04 15.29
C ASN A 463 -8.22 5.88 16.04
N LEU A 464 -7.47 5.02 15.33
CA LEU A 464 -6.80 3.85 15.92
C LEU A 464 -5.87 4.25 17.08
N ASN A 465 -5.21 5.39 17.00
CA ASN A 465 -4.35 5.86 18.10
C ASN A 465 -5.11 6.20 19.39
N LYS A 466 -6.42 6.47 19.30
CA LYS A 466 -7.27 6.67 20.48
C LYS A 466 -7.81 5.37 21.07
N LEU A 467 -7.68 4.28 20.34
CA LEU A 467 -8.11 2.95 20.77
C LEU A 467 -6.94 2.12 21.35
N LEU A 468 -5.70 2.63 21.32
CA LEU A 468 -4.53 1.93 21.84
C LEU A 468 -4.40 2.03 23.35
N THR A 469 -3.82 0.99 23.98
CA THR A 469 -3.33 1.05 25.36
C THR A 469 -2.18 2.05 25.49
N CYS A 470 -1.88 2.51 26.70
CA CYS A 470 -0.78 3.44 26.91
C CYS A 470 0.58 2.81 26.59
N GLU A 471 0.77 1.55 26.93
CA GLU A 471 1.97 0.78 26.59
C GLU A 471 2.21 0.75 25.08
N SER A 472 1.16 0.49 24.30
CA SER A 472 1.24 0.47 22.84
C SER A 472 1.60 1.84 22.23
N LYS A 473 1.32 2.92 22.93
CA LYS A 473 1.74 4.28 22.53
C LYS A 473 3.16 4.65 22.99
N GLY A 474 3.84 3.75 23.68
CA GLY A 474 5.19 3.99 24.19
C GLY A 474 5.24 4.67 25.57
N TYR A 475 4.22 4.44 26.41
CA TYR A 475 4.23 4.87 27.81
C TYR A 475 4.47 3.68 28.74
N GLU A 476 5.04 3.95 29.89
CA GLU A 476 5.15 3.02 31.01
C GLU A 476 4.47 3.60 32.25
N LYS A 477 3.90 2.71 33.07
CA LYS A 477 3.24 3.10 34.29
C LYS A 477 4.25 3.14 35.44
N ALA A 478 4.44 4.32 36.02
CA ALA A 478 5.30 4.51 37.17
C ALA A 478 4.69 3.88 38.46
N SER A 479 5.49 3.69 39.47
CA SER A 479 5.07 3.07 40.75
C SER A 479 4.00 3.87 41.51
N ASP A 480 3.87 5.16 41.24
CA ASP A 480 2.82 6.04 41.78
C ASP A 480 1.52 6.01 40.96
N GLY A 481 1.48 5.21 39.87
CA GLY A 481 0.35 5.07 38.97
C GLY A 481 0.29 6.10 37.84
N SER A 482 1.20 7.06 37.78
CA SER A 482 1.30 8.01 36.67
C SER A 482 1.89 7.34 35.42
N TRP A 483 1.60 7.92 34.24
CA TRP A 483 2.17 7.48 32.97
C TRP A 483 3.31 8.40 32.54
N ALA A 484 4.42 7.82 32.13
CA ALA A 484 5.59 8.53 31.58
C ALA A 484 6.01 7.88 30.26
N ARG A 485 6.70 8.64 29.39
CA ARG A 485 7.29 8.05 28.19
C ARG A 485 8.33 7.01 28.58
N HIS A 486 8.22 5.82 28.00
CA HIS A 486 9.17 4.74 28.19
C HIS A 486 10.53 5.14 27.62
N GLN A 487 11.58 4.97 28.40
CA GLN A 487 12.96 5.24 28.03
C GLN A 487 13.58 3.97 27.43
N VAL A 488 13.80 3.98 26.12
CA VAL A 488 14.46 2.88 25.42
C VAL A 488 15.96 3.03 25.54
N GLU A 489 16.62 2.00 26.06
CA GLU A 489 18.09 1.94 26.13
C GLU A 489 18.61 1.14 24.92
N VAL A 490 19.52 1.74 24.15
CA VAL A 490 20.11 1.13 22.96
C VAL A 490 21.62 1.35 22.93
N ARG A 491 22.34 0.40 22.34
CA ARG A 491 23.78 0.44 22.15
C ARG A 491 24.11 0.59 20.67
N ASP A 492 24.98 1.52 20.32
CA ASP A 492 25.40 1.72 18.93
C ASP A 492 26.69 0.94 18.59
N GLY A 493 27.13 1.06 17.34
CA GLY A 493 28.31 0.42 16.81
C GLY A 493 29.63 0.85 17.48
N SER A 494 29.67 1.99 18.19
CA SER A 494 30.82 2.40 18.99
C SER A 494 30.87 1.71 20.37
N GLY A 495 29.83 0.97 20.72
CA GLY A 495 29.66 0.34 22.04
C GLY A 495 29.12 1.28 23.11
N LYS A 496 28.79 2.53 22.78
CA LYS A 496 28.19 3.50 23.70
C LYS A 496 26.70 3.24 23.85
N THR A 497 26.19 3.33 25.07
CA THR A 497 24.76 3.23 25.39
C THR A 497 24.10 4.60 25.33
N PHE A 498 22.91 4.66 24.74
CA PHE A 498 22.09 5.85 24.61
C PHE A 498 20.65 5.56 25.05
N THR A 499 19.92 6.59 25.44
CA THR A 499 18.49 6.51 25.75
C THR A 499 17.70 7.47 24.87
N TYR A 500 16.47 7.08 24.53
CA TYR A 500 15.50 7.95 23.85
C TYR A 500 14.07 7.60 24.26
N ASN A 501 13.13 8.55 24.10
CA ASN A 501 11.73 8.32 24.41
C ASN A 501 11.06 7.47 23.33
N ALA A 502 10.41 6.40 23.72
CA ALA A 502 9.54 5.63 22.84
C ALA A 502 8.36 6.48 22.35
N ASP A 503 7.98 6.28 21.10
CA ASP A 503 6.78 6.87 20.52
C ASP A 503 6.34 6.07 19.29
N ILE A 504 5.06 5.70 19.24
CA ILE A 504 4.48 4.90 18.16
C ILE A 504 3.15 5.53 17.74
N ILE A 505 3.00 5.78 16.45
CA ILE A 505 1.82 6.41 15.87
C ILE A 505 1.33 5.56 14.70
N VAL A 506 0.15 4.97 14.83
CA VAL A 506 -0.48 4.20 13.75
C VAL A 506 -1.02 5.16 12.70
N VAL A 507 -0.42 5.13 11.52
CA VAL A 507 -0.76 6.05 10.41
C VAL A 507 -1.73 5.43 9.41
N GLU A 508 -1.82 4.09 9.34
CA GLU A 508 -2.70 3.39 8.42
C GLU A 508 -3.04 1.99 8.93
N GLY A 509 -4.31 1.58 8.88
CA GLY A 509 -4.73 0.18 8.88
C GLY A 509 -4.86 -0.31 7.44
N THR A 510 -4.20 -1.41 7.09
CA THR A 510 -4.15 -1.92 5.72
C THR A 510 -5.01 -3.15 5.51
N SER A 511 -5.16 -4.01 6.52
CA SER A 511 -6.04 -5.18 6.47
C SER A 511 -6.61 -5.50 7.85
N ILE A 512 -7.78 -6.13 7.89
CA ILE A 512 -8.48 -6.55 9.11
C ILE A 512 -9.09 -7.93 8.92
N ASN A 513 -8.80 -8.86 9.83
CA ASN A 513 -9.42 -10.19 9.78
C ASN A 513 -10.78 -10.24 10.50
N GLU A 514 -11.40 -11.44 10.51
CA GLU A 514 -12.72 -11.64 11.15
C GLU A 514 -12.66 -11.56 12.68
N GLU A 515 -11.53 -11.78 13.30
CA GLU A 515 -11.33 -11.64 14.74
C GLU A 515 -11.16 -10.19 15.16
N GLY A 516 -10.93 -9.28 14.18
CA GLY A 516 -10.70 -7.86 14.40
C GLY A 516 -9.22 -7.52 14.59
N THR A 517 -8.30 -8.46 14.34
CA THR A 517 -6.88 -8.16 14.25
C THR A 517 -6.63 -7.24 13.05
N ILE A 518 -6.00 -6.09 13.30
CA ILE A 518 -5.67 -5.10 12.27
C ILE A 518 -4.17 -5.13 12.03
N VAL A 519 -3.78 -5.20 10.77
CA VAL A 519 -2.38 -4.98 10.37
C VAL A 519 -2.26 -3.67 9.61
N GLY A 520 -1.09 -3.04 9.70
CA GLY A 520 -0.92 -1.73 9.08
C GLY A 520 0.50 -1.19 9.22
N THR A 521 0.59 0.13 9.14
CA THR A 521 1.85 0.88 9.26
C THR A 521 1.78 1.85 10.42
N ALA A 522 2.86 1.89 11.20
CA ALA A 522 3.08 2.92 12.21
C ALA A 522 4.38 3.66 11.95
N PHE A 523 4.44 4.90 12.40
CA PHE A 523 5.68 5.63 12.59
C PHE A 523 6.21 5.33 14.00
N ILE A 524 7.42 4.80 14.03
CA ILE A 524 8.12 4.40 15.26
C ILE A 524 9.32 5.32 15.42
N ARG A 525 9.43 6.02 16.56
CA ARG A 525 10.58 6.85 16.88
C ARG A 525 11.79 5.97 17.13
N LYS A 526 12.87 6.19 16.40
CA LYS A 526 14.13 5.45 16.49
C LYS A 526 15.33 6.39 16.33
N PRO A 527 16.53 6.07 16.82
CA PRO A 527 17.75 6.79 16.50
C PRO A 527 18.03 6.76 14.99
N SER A 528 18.42 7.89 14.44
CA SER A 528 18.91 8.01 13.07
C SER A 528 20.28 7.34 12.95
N LEU A 529 20.48 6.59 11.86
CA LEU A 529 21.72 5.90 11.59
C LEU A 529 22.70 6.80 10.81
N GLN A 530 24.00 6.72 11.14
CA GLN A 530 25.03 7.36 10.33
C GLN A 530 25.16 6.65 8.97
N LEU A 531 25.37 7.45 7.93
CA LEU A 531 25.48 6.96 6.56
C LEU A 531 26.76 7.50 5.91
N ASP A 532 27.37 6.69 5.06
CA ASP A 532 28.48 7.11 4.21
C ASP A 532 28.00 8.03 3.05
N SER A 533 28.92 8.52 2.25
CA SER A 533 28.62 9.37 1.10
C SER A 533 27.80 8.67 0.00
N ALA A 534 27.76 7.34 0.00
CA ALA A 534 26.96 6.52 -0.92
C ALA A 534 25.59 6.15 -0.32
N GLY A 535 25.32 6.58 0.94
CA GLY A 535 24.06 6.31 1.64
C GLY A 535 24.01 4.93 2.33
N ASN A 536 25.12 4.22 2.46
CA ASN A 536 25.16 2.96 3.21
C ASN A 536 25.31 3.22 4.71
N ILE A 537 24.74 2.34 5.52
CA ILE A 537 24.82 2.41 6.97
C ILE A 537 26.28 2.19 7.39
N ILE A 538 26.81 3.09 8.22
CA ILE A 538 28.13 2.94 8.82
C ILE A 538 28.00 2.01 10.03
N VAL A 539 28.78 0.93 10.04
CA VAL A 539 28.82 -0.07 11.11
C VAL A 539 30.08 0.13 11.95
N GLY A 540 29.95 -0.03 13.25
CA GLY A 540 31.06 0.01 14.16
C GLY A 540 31.76 -1.36 14.31
N GLU A 541 32.79 -1.42 15.18
CA GLU A 541 33.62 -2.63 15.38
C GLU A 541 32.83 -3.83 15.93
N ASN A 542 31.69 -3.60 16.59
CA ASN A 542 30.80 -4.64 17.11
C ASN A 542 29.79 -5.16 16.08
N GLY A 543 29.83 -4.65 14.82
CA GLY A 543 28.92 -5.02 13.77
C GLY A 543 27.54 -4.34 13.82
N GLU A 544 27.30 -3.44 14.80
CA GLU A 544 26.05 -2.65 14.90
C GLU A 544 26.22 -1.29 14.23
N ALA A 545 25.11 -0.66 13.86
CA ALA A 545 25.10 0.65 13.23
C ALA A 545 25.52 1.77 14.18
N LEU A 546 26.20 2.79 13.67
CA LEU A 546 26.47 4.03 14.40
C LEU A 546 25.26 4.97 14.31
N PHE A 547 24.97 5.70 15.40
CA PHE A 547 23.90 6.69 15.45
C PHE A 547 24.39 8.09 15.08
N GLU A 548 23.52 8.88 14.41
CA GLU A 548 23.71 10.31 14.29
C GLU A 548 23.55 10.95 15.66
N LEU A 549 24.49 11.82 16.06
CA LEU A 549 24.46 12.50 17.33
C LEU A 549 24.27 14.01 17.16
N ASN A 550 23.50 14.62 18.05
CA ASN A 550 23.35 16.07 18.12
C ASN A 550 24.60 16.73 18.76
N GLY A 551 24.61 18.06 18.86
CA GLY A 551 25.72 18.80 19.45
C GLY A 551 25.99 18.51 20.95
N ASN A 552 25.03 17.89 21.65
CA ASN A 552 25.16 17.46 23.05
C ASN A 552 25.65 16.02 23.18
N GLY A 553 25.75 15.29 22.07
CA GLY A 553 26.16 13.88 22.07
C GLY A 553 24.99 12.90 22.31
N ASP A 554 23.74 13.36 22.22
CA ASP A 554 22.54 12.53 22.29
C ASP A 554 22.17 12.02 20.88
N PRO A 555 21.50 10.85 20.75
CA PRO A 555 21.09 10.36 19.46
C PRO A 555 20.00 11.26 18.84
N VAL A 556 20.22 11.64 17.60
CA VAL A 556 19.17 12.25 16.80
C VAL A 556 18.11 11.17 16.52
N THR A 557 16.85 11.47 16.80
CA THR A 557 15.74 10.53 16.54
C THR A 557 14.91 10.95 15.36
N ALA A 558 14.39 9.96 14.61
CA ALA A 558 13.46 10.14 13.51
C ALA A 558 12.34 9.10 13.59
N TYR A 559 11.19 9.41 12.95
CA TYR A 559 10.13 8.44 12.78
C TYR A 559 10.38 7.61 11.53
N ILE A 560 10.38 6.29 11.69
CA ILE A 560 10.61 5.31 10.63
C ILE A 560 9.34 4.49 10.47
N PRO A 561 8.83 4.30 9.23
CA PRO A 561 7.70 3.41 8.99
C PRO A 561 8.06 1.95 9.33
N GLY A 562 7.20 1.33 10.09
CA GLY A 562 7.28 -0.10 10.43
C GLY A 562 5.91 -0.74 10.38
N MET A 563 5.88 -2.06 10.16
CA MET A 563 4.65 -2.81 10.26
C MET A 563 4.15 -2.84 11.70
N VAL A 564 2.81 -2.82 11.88
CA VAL A 564 2.18 -3.04 13.18
C VAL A 564 1.07 -4.06 13.08
N VAL A 565 0.90 -4.81 14.16
CA VAL A 565 -0.21 -5.73 14.40
C VAL A 565 -0.96 -5.28 15.63
N LEU A 566 -2.23 -4.92 15.46
CA LEU A 566 -3.11 -4.45 16.52
C LEU A 566 -4.10 -5.57 16.85
N LYS A 567 -4.04 -6.07 18.08
CA LYS A 567 -4.98 -7.08 18.57
C LYS A 567 -6.03 -6.45 19.47
N PRO A 568 -7.33 -6.76 19.24
CA PRO A 568 -8.37 -6.32 20.16
C PRO A 568 -8.23 -7.06 21.48
N ILE A 569 -8.28 -6.31 22.58
CA ILE A 569 -8.20 -6.88 23.94
C ILE A 569 -9.52 -6.74 24.67
N THR A 570 -9.89 -7.81 25.40
CA THR A 570 -11.09 -7.80 26.22
C THR A 570 -10.79 -7.10 27.55
N ASN A 571 -11.66 -6.15 27.95
CA ASN A 571 -11.51 -5.36 29.18
C ASN A 571 -10.24 -4.49 29.27
N GLY A 572 -9.67 -4.11 28.11
CA GLY A 572 -8.59 -3.13 28.05
C GLY A 572 -9.09 -1.71 28.28
N GLU A 573 -8.19 -0.84 28.71
CA GLU A 573 -8.45 0.61 28.81
C GLU A 573 -7.63 1.34 27.74
N ALA A 574 -8.33 2.16 26.94
CA ALA A 574 -7.66 3.04 25.99
C ALA A 574 -6.85 4.11 26.73
N CYS A 575 -5.70 4.46 26.20
CA CYS A 575 -4.83 5.47 26.78
C CYS A 575 -5.48 6.85 26.80
N THR A 576 -5.62 7.42 28.00
CA THR A 576 -6.17 8.76 28.22
C THR A 576 -5.10 9.84 28.39
N VAL A 577 -3.82 9.47 28.29
CA VAL A 577 -2.71 10.43 28.38
C VAL A 577 -2.78 11.32 27.14
N GLU A 578 -3.05 12.63 27.37
CA GLU A 578 -2.97 13.62 26.30
C GLU A 578 -1.50 13.84 25.93
N ASP A 579 -1.17 13.49 24.71
CA ASP A 579 0.13 13.74 24.15
C ASP A 579 0.16 15.12 23.51
N ASN A 580 0.92 16.05 24.06
CA ASN A 580 1.15 17.35 23.43
C ASN A 580 1.90 17.22 22.10
N SER A 581 2.43 16.03 21.78
CA SER A 581 3.06 15.70 20.50
C SER A 581 2.03 15.32 19.41
N ASP A 582 0.76 15.01 19.76
CA ASP A 582 -0.34 14.76 18.82
C ASP A 582 -0.75 16.01 17.99
N THR A 583 -0.10 17.14 18.19
CA THR A 583 -0.31 18.37 17.43
C THR A 583 0.42 18.38 16.09
N GLY A 584 0.33 17.30 15.32
CA GLY A 584 0.57 17.32 13.86
C GLY A 584 1.96 17.73 13.34
N ASN A 585 2.94 17.92 14.21
CA ASN A 585 4.30 18.33 13.82
C ASN A 585 5.23 17.11 13.74
N PHE A 586 5.00 16.24 12.77
CA PHE A 586 6.04 15.30 12.36
C PHE A 586 7.11 16.08 11.59
N GLU A 587 8.14 16.55 12.27
CA GLU A 587 9.34 17.02 11.59
C GLU A 587 10.00 15.81 10.91
N ARG A 588 9.86 15.74 9.60
CA ARG A 588 10.61 14.80 8.79
C ARG A 588 12.08 15.21 8.84
N SER A 589 12.92 14.39 9.42
CA SER A 589 14.36 14.56 9.30
C SER A 589 14.75 14.32 7.83
N GLY A 590 15.01 15.39 7.12
CA GLY A 590 15.32 15.40 5.68
C GLY A 590 14.94 16.72 5.00
N ALA A 591 14.00 17.48 5.54
CA ALA A 591 13.59 18.77 4.96
C ALA A 591 14.40 19.98 5.44
N ALA A 592 15.30 19.83 6.41
CA ALA A 592 16.04 20.97 7.00
C ALA A 592 17.08 21.63 6.09
N THR A 593 17.39 21.07 4.91
CA THR A 593 18.40 21.65 4.00
C THR A 593 17.84 22.54 2.90
N LEU A 594 16.53 22.62 2.70
CA LEU A 594 15.94 23.48 1.68
C LEU A 594 15.90 24.97 2.06
N ALA A 595 15.98 25.32 3.35
CA ALA A 595 16.06 26.73 3.79
C ALA A 595 17.29 27.46 3.23
N TRP A 596 18.37 26.77 2.91
CA TRP A 596 19.58 27.34 2.32
C TRP A 596 19.43 27.69 0.82
N LEU A 597 18.56 27.01 0.10
CA LEU A 597 18.30 27.29 -1.32
C LEU A 597 17.53 28.61 -1.52
N PHE A 598 16.75 29.04 -0.53
CA PHE A 598 16.06 30.33 -0.57
C PHE A 598 16.92 31.50 -0.10
N ALA A 599 18.03 31.24 0.61
CA ALA A 599 18.98 32.28 1.00
C ALA A 599 19.92 32.73 -0.12
N LEU A 600 20.21 31.86 -1.08
CA LEU A 600 21.09 32.18 -2.23
C LEU A 600 20.54 33.27 -3.16
N PRO A 601 19.26 33.35 -3.54
CA PRO A 601 18.73 34.45 -4.33
C PRO A 601 18.77 35.77 -3.58
N LEU A 602 18.54 35.80 -2.27
CA LEU A 602 18.57 37.03 -1.47
C LEU A 602 19.99 37.64 -1.36
N VAL A 603 21.01 36.79 -1.29
CA VAL A 603 22.42 37.24 -1.31
C VAL A 603 22.80 37.73 -2.72
N TRP A 604 22.26 37.11 -3.77
CA TRP A 604 22.54 37.53 -5.16
C TRP A 604 21.83 38.83 -5.52
N PHE A 605 20.60 39.09 -5.04
CA PHE A 605 19.91 40.35 -5.19
C PHE A 605 20.59 41.49 -4.43
N ARG A 606 21.18 41.25 -3.27
CA ARG A 606 21.91 42.30 -2.51
C ARG A 606 23.21 42.74 -3.16
N ARG A 607 23.78 41.98 -4.09
CA ARG A 607 24.98 42.34 -4.86
C ARG A 607 24.69 43.16 -6.14
N ARG A 608 23.43 43.33 -6.54
CA ARG A 608 23.03 44.13 -7.71
C ARG A 608 22.50 45.54 -7.37
N ILE A 609 22.45 45.88 -6.10
CA ILE A 609 22.01 47.20 -5.61
C ILE A 609 23.20 47.92 -4.91
N ARG A 610 24.37 47.76 -5.46
CA ARG A 610 25.52 48.66 -5.18
C ARG A 610 26.24 48.98 -6.46
#